data_f453eb75d24b1ee0061fba9f70b61fbe
#
_entry.id   f453eb75d24b1ee0061fba9f70b61fbe
#
_cell.length_a   1.000
_cell.length_b   1.000
_cell.length_c   1.000
_cell.angle_alpha   90.00
_cell.angle_beta   90.00
_cell.angle_gamma   90.00
#
_symmetry.space_group_name_H-M   'P 1'
#
loop_
_entity.id
_entity.type
_entity.pdbx_description
1 polymer ?
#
loop_
_entity_poly.entity_id
_entity_poly.type
_entity_poly.pdbx_seq_one_letter_code
_entity_poly.pdbx_strand_id
1 'polypeptide(L)'
;MNRPKNNKIRRPQFLCIVGCEGKNQERIYFDKVAELVNCVEERTHDLVFDYAEPYGGNPKCVVERTIQKSIGKENKVSVFDYDGKKDKYEEAIDLAIENKIQLGSTI
;
A
#
# COMPACT_ATOMS: atom_id res chain seq x y z
N MET A 1 -31.22 20.66 -5.72
CA MET A 1 -30.72 20.21 -5.48
C MET A 1 -30.28 19.67 -5.24
N ASN A 2 -30.01 19.51 -4.90
CA ASN A 2 -29.46 19.01 -4.45
C ASN A 2 -29.02 18.35 -4.19
N ARG A 3 -28.58 18.32 -3.92
CA ARG A 3 -27.96 17.67 -3.68
C ARG A 3 -27.87 16.88 -3.12
N PRO A 4 -28.08 16.48 -3.01
CA PRO A 4 -27.97 15.83 -2.27
C PRO A 4 -27.26 15.15 -1.85
N LYS A 5 -27.02 14.68 -1.68
CA LYS A 5 -26.30 14.01 -1.29
C LYS A 5 -25.25 14.33 -0.89
N ASN A 6 -24.99 15.11 -1.11
CA ASN A 6 -23.99 15.63 -0.82
C ASN A 6 -23.76 15.90 0.45
N ASN A 7 -24.52 16.26 1.00
CA ASN A 7 -24.43 16.34 2.34
C ASN A 7 -24.05 15.09 2.85
N LYS A 8 -23.38 14.36 2.17
CA LYS A 8 -22.90 13.21 2.63
C LYS A 8 -21.93 13.44 3.68
N ILE A 9 -21.98 12.67 4.70
CA ILE A 9 -21.02 12.70 5.77
C ILE A 9 -19.69 12.33 5.16
N ARG A 10 -18.73 13.22 5.27
CA ARG A 10 -17.40 12.93 4.87
C ARG A 10 -16.74 12.09 5.91
N ARG A 11 -16.22 10.95 5.51
CA ARG A 11 -15.47 10.09 6.41
C ARG A 11 -13.99 10.41 6.28
N PRO A 12 -13.24 10.33 7.37
CA PRO A 12 -11.80 10.46 7.26
C PRO A 12 -11.24 9.32 6.43
N GLN A 13 -10.11 9.54 5.83
CA GLN A 13 -9.47 8.54 5.00
C GLN A 13 -8.44 7.77 5.80
N PHE A 14 -8.41 6.46 5.61
CA PHE A 14 -7.31 5.65 6.07
C PHE A 14 -6.43 5.45 4.85
N LEU A 15 -5.36 6.21 4.80
CA LEU A 15 -4.46 6.18 3.65
C LEU A 15 -3.32 5.21 3.92
N CYS A 16 -3.11 4.30 2.98
CA CYS A 16 -2.02 3.35 3.07
C CYS A 16 -1.18 3.46 1.80
N ILE A 17 0.12 3.63 1.99
CA ILE A 17 1.06 3.70 0.88
C ILE A 17 1.52 2.29 0.58
N VAL A 18 1.44 1.89 -0.69
CA VAL A 18 1.77 0.54 -1.11
C VAL A 18 2.89 0.57 -2.14
N GLY A 19 3.97 -0.14 -1.84
CA GLY A 19 5.02 -0.38 -2.82
C GLY A 19 4.96 -1.84 -3.22
N CYS A 20 4.99 -2.13 -4.51
CA CYS A 20 4.98 -3.51 -4.99
C CYS A 20 5.84 -3.66 -6.23
N GLU A 21 6.31 -4.88 -6.45
CA GLU A 21 7.15 -5.16 -7.59
C GLU A 21 6.37 -5.14 -8.89
N GLY A 22 5.19 -5.71 -8.86
CA GLY A 22 4.36 -5.81 -10.03
C GLY A 22 3.64 -4.51 -10.33
N LYS A 23 3.26 -4.35 -11.57
CA LYS A 23 2.56 -3.14 -11.97
C LYS A 23 1.06 -3.27 -11.82
N ASN A 24 0.54 -4.46 -12.03
CA ASN A 24 -0.90 -4.59 -12.16
C ASN A 24 -1.56 -5.53 -11.17
N GLN A 25 -1.00 -6.71 -10.96
CA GLN A 25 -1.69 -7.71 -10.15
C GLN A 25 -1.92 -7.27 -8.71
N GLU A 26 -0.88 -6.74 -8.09
CA GLU A 26 -1.00 -6.29 -6.70
C GLU A 26 -1.93 -5.10 -6.60
N ARG A 27 -1.85 -4.19 -7.56
CA ARG A 27 -2.74 -3.01 -7.55
C ARG A 27 -4.19 -3.42 -7.72
N ILE A 28 -4.46 -4.38 -8.60
CA ILE A 28 -5.81 -4.87 -8.80
C ILE A 28 -6.35 -5.45 -7.49
N TYR A 29 -5.51 -6.22 -6.81
CA TYR A 29 -5.91 -6.81 -5.54
C TYR A 29 -6.25 -5.74 -4.50
N PHE A 30 -5.36 -4.77 -4.31
CA PHE A 30 -5.60 -3.72 -3.32
C PHE A 30 -6.77 -2.84 -3.69
N ASP A 31 -6.93 -2.53 -4.96
CA ASP A 31 -8.07 -1.73 -5.42
C ASP A 31 -9.38 -2.47 -5.15
N LYS A 32 -9.39 -3.78 -5.33
CA LYS A 32 -10.57 -4.57 -5.04
C LYS A 32 -10.87 -4.58 -3.55
N VAL A 33 -9.84 -4.68 -2.72
CA VAL A 33 -10.01 -4.62 -1.28
C VAL A 33 -10.62 -3.28 -0.86
N ALA A 34 -10.09 -2.20 -1.42
CA ALA A 34 -10.60 -0.87 -1.10
C ALA A 34 -12.06 -0.74 -1.53
N GLU A 35 -12.39 -1.25 -2.70
CA GLU A 35 -13.75 -1.22 -3.19
C GLU A 35 -14.69 -1.96 -2.23
N LEU A 36 -14.31 -3.15 -1.80
CA LEU A 36 -15.13 -3.94 -0.90
C LEU A 36 -15.31 -3.27 0.46
N VAL A 37 -14.22 -2.72 1.01
CA VAL A 37 -14.29 -2.03 2.30
C VAL A 37 -15.17 -0.79 2.18
N ASN A 38 -15.00 -0.04 1.10
CA ASN A 38 -15.73 1.22 0.95
C ASN A 38 -17.20 1.04 0.59
N CYS A 39 -17.61 -0.20 0.34
CA CYS A 39 -19.03 -0.51 0.18
C CYS A 39 -19.76 -0.72 1.50
N VAL A 40 -19.03 -0.85 2.59
CA VAL A 40 -19.65 -1.05 3.91
C VAL A 40 -20.17 0.29 4.41
N GLU A 41 -21.47 0.38 4.64
CA GLU A 41 -22.08 1.65 5.05
C GLU A 41 -21.65 2.09 6.43
N GLU A 42 -21.43 1.15 7.33
CA GLU A 42 -21.08 1.46 8.72
C GLU A 42 -19.60 1.77 8.90
N ARG A 43 -18.83 1.78 7.85
CA ARG A 43 -17.39 2.04 7.99
C ARG A 43 -17.12 3.40 8.60
N THR A 44 -16.10 3.48 9.40
CA THR A 44 -15.72 4.75 10.03
C THR A 44 -14.78 5.56 9.14
N HIS A 45 -14.06 4.89 8.25
CA HIS A 45 -13.09 5.52 7.36
C HIS A 45 -13.25 5.00 5.95
N ASP A 46 -12.87 5.80 4.99
CA ASP A 46 -12.69 5.34 3.62
C ASP A 46 -11.27 4.83 3.49
N LEU A 47 -11.12 3.66 2.89
CA LEU A 47 -9.81 3.07 2.67
C LEU A 47 -9.26 3.52 1.33
N VAL A 48 -8.08 4.11 1.36
CA VAL A 48 -7.43 4.61 0.16
C VAL A 48 -6.03 4.04 0.08
N PHE A 49 -5.70 3.42 -1.04
CA PHE A 49 -4.34 2.97 -1.31
C PHE A 49 -3.71 3.90 -2.33
N ASP A 50 -2.50 4.35 -2.02
CA ASP A 50 -1.71 5.16 -2.93
C ASP A 50 -0.43 4.39 -3.20
N TYR A 51 -0.04 4.29 -4.46
CA TYR A 51 1.00 3.37 -4.89
C TYR A 51 2.31 4.08 -5.17
N ALA A 52 3.39 3.53 -4.63
CA ALA A 52 4.72 3.97 -5.01
C ALA A 52 5.01 3.43 -6.40
N GLU A 53 5.70 4.22 -7.21
CA GLU A 53 6.04 3.79 -8.56
C GLU A 53 6.97 2.58 -8.51
N PRO A 54 6.67 1.53 -9.24
CA PRO A 54 7.56 0.37 -9.29
C PRO A 54 8.85 0.77 -9.99
N TYR A 55 9.96 0.34 -9.44
CA TYR A 55 11.25 0.73 -9.97
C TYR A 55 12.22 -0.40 -9.78
N GLY A 56 12.43 -1.16 -10.83
CA GLY A 56 13.28 -2.32 -10.75
C GLY A 56 12.55 -3.48 -10.12
N GLY A 57 13.14 -4.66 -10.17
CA GLY A 57 12.54 -5.86 -9.61
C GLY A 57 13.20 -6.34 -8.33
N ASN A 58 13.86 -5.45 -7.63
CA ASN A 58 14.62 -5.79 -6.46
C ASN A 58 13.82 -5.45 -5.20
N PRO A 59 13.70 -6.37 -4.24
CA PRO A 59 12.94 -6.08 -3.02
C PRO A 59 13.38 -4.80 -2.32
N LYS A 60 14.68 -4.54 -2.28
CA LYS A 60 15.19 -3.34 -1.65
C LYS A 60 14.67 -2.09 -2.36
N CYS A 61 14.62 -2.12 -3.67
CA CYS A 61 14.09 -0.98 -4.44
C CYS A 61 12.62 -0.74 -4.14
N VAL A 62 11.84 -1.81 -3.95
CA VAL A 62 10.44 -1.68 -3.59
C VAL A 62 10.32 -0.97 -2.25
N VAL A 63 11.11 -1.37 -1.27
CA VAL A 63 11.07 -0.75 0.05
C VAL A 63 11.52 0.71 -0.04
N GLU A 64 12.58 0.98 -0.78
CA GLU A 64 13.07 2.34 -0.95
C GLU A 64 12.02 3.26 -1.57
N ARG A 65 11.31 2.77 -2.57
CA ARG A 65 10.24 3.55 -3.19
C ARG A 65 9.09 3.78 -2.23
N THR A 66 8.77 2.77 -1.42
CA THR A 66 7.75 2.92 -0.40
C THR A 66 8.15 4.01 0.59
N ILE A 67 9.41 4.01 1.01
CA ILE A 67 9.90 5.03 1.93
C ILE A 67 9.74 6.43 1.33
N GLN A 68 10.17 6.60 0.10
CA GLN A 68 10.10 7.90 -0.55
C GLN A 68 8.67 8.41 -0.68
N LYS A 69 7.76 7.53 -1.08
CA LYS A 69 6.37 7.91 -1.28
C LYS A 69 5.65 8.17 0.04
N SER A 70 6.10 7.53 1.11
CA SER A 70 5.40 7.55 2.39
C SER A 70 5.95 8.55 3.40
N ILE A 71 6.77 9.48 2.97
CA ILE A 71 7.29 10.50 3.88
C ILE A 71 6.12 11.24 4.53
N GLY A 72 6.13 11.23 5.87
CA GLY A 72 5.06 11.87 6.63
C GLY A 72 3.77 11.06 6.73
N LYS A 73 3.75 9.83 6.20
CA LYS A 73 2.59 8.96 6.27
C LYS A 73 2.84 7.85 7.27
N GLU A 74 1.78 7.40 7.93
CA GLU A 74 1.91 6.39 8.97
C GLU A 74 1.77 4.97 8.45
N ASN A 75 0.86 4.76 7.50
CA ASN A 75 0.51 3.41 7.05
C ASN A 75 1.21 3.14 5.73
N LYS A 76 2.08 2.16 5.74
CA LYS A 76 2.88 1.83 4.56
C LYS A 76 3.18 0.35 4.53
N VAL A 77 3.10 -0.22 3.35
CA VAL A 77 3.36 -1.63 3.15
C VAL A 77 4.15 -1.82 1.86
N SER A 78 5.08 -2.76 1.89
CA SER A 78 5.82 -3.17 0.71
C SER A 78 5.52 -4.64 0.44
N VAL A 79 5.19 -4.98 -0.80
CA VAL A 79 4.84 -6.33 -1.19
C VAL A 79 5.77 -6.76 -2.32
N PHE A 80 6.42 -7.90 -2.14
CA PHE A 80 7.28 -8.45 -3.17
C PHE A 80 7.31 -9.98 -3.09
N ASP A 81 7.66 -10.60 -4.20
CA ASP A 81 7.73 -12.05 -4.27
C ASP A 81 9.04 -12.56 -3.69
N TYR A 82 8.97 -13.68 -3.01
CA TYR A 82 10.18 -14.33 -2.55
C TYR A 82 10.71 -15.21 -3.67
N ASP A 83 11.86 -14.84 -4.22
CA ASP A 83 12.45 -15.58 -5.34
C ASP A 83 13.65 -16.43 -4.93
N GLY A 84 13.87 -16.59 -3.64
CA GLY A 84 14.94 -17.41 -3.13
C GLY A 84 16.28 -16.70 -2.96
N LYS A 85 16.37 -15.44 -3.32
CA LYS A 85 17.61 -14.67 -3.18
C LYS A 85 17.66 -14.03 -1.81
N LYS A 86 18.07 -14.80 -0.86
CA LYS A 86 18.01 -14.44 0.55
C LYS A 86 18.67 -13.11 0.89
N ASP A 87 19.85 -12.88 0.32
CA ASP A 87 20.59 -11.66 0.66
C ASP A 87 19.83 -10.38 0.36
N LYS A 88 19.14 -10.36 -0.77
CA LYS A 88 18.37 -9.19 -1.16
C LYS A 88 17.17 -8.97 -0.26
N TYR A 89 16.60 -10.05 0.23
CA TYR A 89 15.48 -9.95 1.14
C TYR A 89 15.89 -9.45 2.49
N GLU A 90 17.05 -9.87 2.98
CA GLU A 90 17.52 -9.43 4.27
C GLU A 90 17.71 -7.92 4.31
N GLU A 91 18.31 -7.36 3.26
CA GLU A 91 18.48 -5.92 3.18
C GLU A 91 17.13 -5.20 3.15
N ALA A 92 16.19 -5.74 2.38
CA ALA A 92 14.86 -5.14 2.28
C ALA A 92 14.12 -5.22 3.60
N ILE A 93 14.21 -6.36 4.28
CA ILE A 93 13.55 -6.55 5.57
C ILE A 93 14.12 -5.60 6.60
N ASP A 94 15.44 -5.48 6.68
CA ASP A 94 16.07 -4.58 7.65
C ASP A 94 15.66 -3.14 7.39
N LEU A 95 15.65 -2.74 6.13
CA LEU A 95 15.26 -1.39 5.76
C LEU A 95 13.80 -1.12 6.10
N ALA A 96 12.94 -2.09 5.87
CA ALA A 96 11.53 -1.96 6.18
C ALA A 96 11.28 -1.85 7.68
N ILE A 97 11.97 -2.68 8.46
CA ILE A 97 11.85 -2.63 9.92
C ILE A 97 12.30 -1.27 10.44
N GLU A 98 13.41 -0.78 9.93
CA GLU A 98 13.96 0.50 10.32
C GLU A 98 12.99 1.65 10.07
N ASN A 99 12.22 1.54 9.00
CA ASN A 99 11.27 2.57 8.59
C ASN A 99 9.83 2.23 8.92
N LYS A 100 9.61 1.20 9.71
CA LYS A 100 8.28 0.79 10.19
C LYS A 100 7.32 0.49 9.05
N ILE A 101 7.81 -0.18 8.03
CA ILE A 101 7.01 -0.59 6.89
C ILE A 101 6.55 -2.03 7.09
N GLN A 102 5.27 -2.27 6.88
CA GLN A 102 4.74 -3.62 6.90
C GLN A 102 5.20 -4.36 5.64
N LEU A 103 5.48 -5.63 5.79
CA LEU A 103 5.92 -6.44 4.66
C LEU A 103 4.87 -7.48 4.31
N GLY A 104 4.67 -7.65 3.01
CA GLY A 104 3.82 -8.70 2.47
C GLY A 104 4.61 -9.50 1.45
N SER A 105 4.32 -10.78 1.37
CA SER A 105 4.96 -11.66 0.42
C SER A 105 3.90 -12.48 -0.28
N THR A 106 4.10 -12.67 -1.58
CA THR A 106 3.15 -13.45 -2.39
C THR A 106 3.77 -14.77 -2.80
N ILE A 107 4.29 -15.49 -1.89
CA ILE A 107 4.90 -16.78 -2.19
C ILE A 107 3.91 -17.70 -2.87
#